data_4e3d8073b50b9188a9308c3d85cd41ca
#
_entry.id   4e3d8073b50b9188a9308c3d85cd41ca
#
_cell.length_a   1.000
_cell.length_b   1.000
_cell.length_c   1.000
_cell.angle_alpha   90.00
_cell.angle_beta   90.00
_cell.angle_gamma   90.00
#
_symmetry.space_group_name_H-M   'P 1'
#
loop_
_entity.id
_entity.type
_entity.pdbx_description
1 polymer ?
#
loop_
_entity_poly.entity_id
_entity_poly.type
_entity_poly.pdbx_seq_one_letter_code
_entity_poly.pdbx_strand_id
1 'polypeptide(L)'
;MRTSVMVASLFVISFLVSSSSMAQTPLKIAEVSSSVASEASSSQWEALAKRFGDVKQLKAAFTQTRWLGATGQTLTSTGTLELDHAGAFLWTQLVPFKQVVRLQGDTFSIQYEDEPAEVMTKATHPAVWAAAEMLAGVMRLDVATLTQHFTGTLKEDPVKKGSWTATLEPKEAHLKQLLGTVVVSGDTVVRAFTMTPNPENRTEMTLSDIEVVR
;
A
#
# COMPACT_ATOMS: atom_id res chain seq x y z
N MET A 1 -6.47 -37.95 -4.87
CA MET A 1 -7.00 -36.78 -5.57
C MET A 1 -6.83 -35.58 -4.68
N ARG A 2 -5.66 -34.94 -4.73
CA ARG A 2 -5.31 -33.71 -3.97
C ARG A 2 -4.45 -32.84 -4.89
N THR A 3 -5.08 -32.22 -5.86
CA THR A 3 -4.41 -31.30 -6.79
C THR A 3 -5.43 -30.30 -7.28
N SER A 4 -5.75 -29.26 -6.51
CA SER A 4 -6.47 -28.08 -7.00
C SER A 4 -6.59 -26.91 -6.00
N VAL A 5 -5.77 -26.82 -4.94
CA VAL A 5 -5.88 -25.74 -3.97
C VAL A 5 -4.69 -24.75 -4.02
N MET A 6 -3.72 -24.99 -4.90
CA MET A 6 -2.46 -24.23 -4.90
C MET A 6 -2.47 -22.90 -5.69
N VAL A 7 -3.58 -22.49 -6.27
CA VAL A 7 -3.66 -21.28 -7.11
C VAL A 7 -4.21 -20.07 -6.36
N ALA A 8 -4.91 -20.27 -5.24
CA ALA A 8 -5.52 -19.17 -4.48
C ALA A 8 -4.57 -18.47 -3.49
N SER A 9 -3.48 -19.13 -3.05
CA SER A 9 -2.52 -18.57 -2.06
C SER A 9 -1.68 -17.39 -2.54
N LEU A 10 -1.80 -17.00 -3.80
CA LEU A 10 -0.96 -15.95 -4.38
C LEU A 10 -1.49 -14.52 -4.22
N PHE A 11 -2.68 -14.29 -3.67
CA PHE A 11 -3.37 -13.01 -3.85
C PHE A 11 -2.96 -11.87 -2.90
N VAL A 12 -2.53 -12.15 -1.67
CA VAL A 12 -1.92 -11.11 -0.81
C VAL A 12 -0.41 -11.16 -0.90
N ILE A 13 0.17 -12.34 -1.09
CA ILE A 13 1.60 -12.50 -1.39
C ILE A 13 1.92 -12.01 -2.81
N SER A 14 0.98 -12.00 -3.74
CA SER A 14 1.12 -11.35 -5.06
C SER A 14 1.18 -9.82 -4.99
N PHE A 15 0.87 -9.23 -3.87
CA PHE A 15 1.30 -7.88 -3.57
C PHE A 15 2.83 -7.85 -3.39
N LEU A 16 3.44 -8.97 -3.05
CA LEU A 16 4.81 -9.08 -2.60
C LEU A 16 5.74 -9.92 -3.49
N VAL A 17 5.23 -10.75 -4.40
CA VAL A 17 6.10 -11.63 -5.21
C VAL A 17 5.57 -11.78 -6.64
N SER A 18 6.05 -10.93 -7.53
CA SER A 18 6.07 -11.20 -8.97
C SER A 18 7.46 -10.90 -9.50
N SER A 19 8.41 -11.79 -9.19
CA SER A 19 9.73 -11.81 -9.80
C SER A 19 9.70 -12.83 -10.93
N SER A 20 9.39 -12.40 -12.13
CA SER A 20 9.73 -13.14 -13.35
C SER A 20 10.72 -12.28 -14.14
N SER A 21 11.97 -12.68 -14.04
CA SER A 21 13.09 -12.17 -14.82
C SER A 21 12.87 -12.46 -16.29
N MET A 22 12.70 -11.42 -17.10
CA MET A 22 12.93 -11.46 -18.54
C MET A 22 13.81 -10.27 -18.90
N ALA A 23 14.92 -10.57 -19.55
CA ALA A 23 15.87 -9.60 -20.05
C ALA A 23 15.21 -8.64 -21.04
N GLN A 24 15.31 -7.35 -20.78
CA GLN A 24 14.82 -6.31 -21.70
C GLN A 24 15.98 -5.55 -22.30
N THR A 25 15.96 -5.47 -23.62
CA THR A 25 16.80 -4.61 -24.46
C THR A 25 16.38 -3.15 -24.25
N PRO A 26 17.31 -2.20 -24.03
CA PRO A 26 16.92 -0.83 -23.75
C PRO A 26 16.45 -0.11 -25.02
N LEU A 27 15.20 0.29 -25.07
CA LEU A 27 14.70 1.29 -26.00
C LEU A 27 15.01 2.68 -25.44
N LYS A 28 15.72 3.45 -26.26
CA LYS A 28 16.11 4.84 -26.01
C LYS A 28 14.85 5.73 -26.04
N ILE A 29 14.35 6.12 -24.88
CA ILE A 29 13.24 7.07 -24.76
C ILE A 29 13.81 8.47 -24.64
N ALA A 30 13.28 9.38 -25.49
CA ALA A 30 13.61 10.79 -25.48
C ALA A 30 13.30 11.43 -24.13
N GLU A 31 14.21 12.26 -23.64
CA GLU A 31 14.04 13.09 -22.44
C GLU A 31 12.85 14.03 -22.62
N VAL A 32 11.76 13.70 -21.95
CA VAL A 32 10.71 14.68 -21.65
C VAL A 32 11.18 15.44 -20.42
N SER A 33 11.43 16.73 -20.60
CA SER A 33 11.79 17.67 -19.54
C SER A 33 10.66 17.70 -18.50
N SER A 34 10.72 16.83 -17.49
CA SER A 34 9.85 16.89 -16.34
C SER A 34 10.35 17.99 -15.42
N SER A 35 9.50 18.97 -15.15
CA SER A 35 9.71 19.92 -14.05
C SER A 35 10.02 19.10 -12.79
N VAL A 36 11.26 19.18 -12.29
CA VAL A 36 11.71 18.47 -11.10
C VAL A 36 10.88 19.02 -9.92
N ALA A 37 9.86 18.28 -9.52
CA ALA A 37 9.14 18.59 -8.30
C ALA A 37 10.14 18.45 -7.15
N SER A 38 10.33 19.53 -6.39
CA SER A 38 11.24 19.53 -5.24
C SER A 38 10.78 18.49 -4.23
N GLU A 39 11.74 17.74 -3.67
CA GLU A 39 11.48 16.80 -2.59
C GLU A 39 10.84 17.53 -1.40
N ALA A 40 9.82 16.93 -0.79
CA ALA A 40 9.14 17.52 0.35
C ALA A 40 10.06 17.55 1.57
N SER A 41 10.16 18.71 2.20
CA SER A 41 10.96 18.88 3.41
C SER A 41 10.33 18.16 4.61
N SER A 42 11.14 17.83 5.62
CA SER A 42 10.63 17.24 6.87
C SER A 42 9.53 18.12 7.51
N SER A 43 9.64 19.43 7.43
CA SER A 43 8.64 20.36 7.96
C SER A 43 7.30 20.29 7.22
N GLN A 44 7.29 20.00 5.91
CA GLN A 44 6.05 19.79 5.16
C GLN A 44 5.35 18.50 5.58
N TRP A 45 6.11 17.43 5.77
CA TRP A 45 5.59 16.15 6.26
C TRP A 45 5.04 16.28 7.69
N GLU A 46 5.75 16.95 8.58
CA GLU A 46 5.31 17.22 9.96
C GLU A 46 4.03 18.07 9.98
N ALA A 47 3.95 19.11 9.13
CA ALA A 47 2.76 19.93 9.01
C ALA A 47 1.55 19.13 8.53
N LEU A 48 1.75 18.21 7.58
CA LEU A 48 0.71 17.31 7.13
C LEU A 48 0.27 16.35 8.24
N ALA A 49 1.23 15.68 8.93
CA ALA A 49 0.93 14.76 10.04
C ALA A 49 0.17 15.45 11.17
N LYS A 50 0.52 16.70 11.49
CA LYS A 50 -0.20 17.49 12.48
C LYS A 50 -1.68 17.72 12.11
N ARG A 51 -2.01 17.80 10.82
CA ARG A 51 -3.39 17.94 10.34
C ARG A 51 -4.19 16.64 10.50
N PHE A 52 -3.53 15.48 10.44
CA PHE A 52 -4.17 14.18 10.74
C PHE A 52 -4.59 14.11 12.21
N GLY A 53 -3.83 14.76 13.09
CA GLY A 53 -4.04 14.70 14.52
C GLY A 53 -3.75 13.31 15.10
N ASP A 54 -4.14 13.11 16.34
CA ASP A 54 -3.92 11.84 17.05
C ASP A 54 -5.05 10.86 16.71
N VAL A 55 -4.90 10.16 15.59
CA VAL A 55 -5.85 9.11 15.15
C VAL A 55 -5.63 7.87 16.00
N LYS A 56 -6.54 7.59 16.93
CA LYS A 56 -6.52 6.39 17.77
C LYS A 56 -7.07 5.17 17.07
N GLN A 57 -8.08 5.35 16.24
CA GLN A 57 -8.66 4.27 15.45
C GLN A 57 -9.18 4.81 14.12
N LEU A 58 -8.99 4.05 13.06
CA LEU A 58 -9.57 4.29 11.75
C LEU A 58 -10.22 3.00 11.27
N LYS A 59 -11.46 3.10 10.81
CA LYS A 59 -12.16 2.06 10.06
C LYS A 59 -12.61 2.62 8.74
N ALA A 60 -12.53 1.82 7.68
CA ALA A 60 -12.99 2.23 6.36
C ALA A 60 -13.42 1.03 5.53
N ALA A 61 -14.33 1.23 4.60
CA ALA A 61 -14.51 0.34 3.47
C ALA A 61 -13.44 0.64 2.40
N PHE A 62 -13.02 -0.37 1.64
CA PHE A 62 -12.14 -0.17 0.51
C PHE A 62 -12.67 -0.80 -0.77
N THR A 63 -12.31 -0.18 -1.88
CA THR A 63 -12.36 -0.78 -3.22
C THR A 63 -10.95 -0.76 -3.78
N GLN A 64 -10.45 -1.92 -4.19
CA GLN A 64 -9.14 -2.09 -4.80
C GLN A 64 -9.30 -2.60 -6.22
N THR A 65 -8.58 -2.01 -7.16
CA THR A 65 -8.48 -2.45 -8.54
C THR A 65 -7.01 -2.73 -8.89
N ARG A 66 -6.74 -3.91 -9.44
CA ARG A 66 -5.41 -4.31 -9.91
C ARG A 66 -5.43 -4.58 -11.39
N TRP A 67 -4.53 -3.94 -12.12
CA TRP A 67 -4.23 -4.23 -13.52
C TRP A 67 -3.00 -5.14 -13.59
N LEU A 68 -3.13 -6.26 -14.28
CA LEU A 68 -2.11 -7.29 -14.45
C LEU A 68 -1.69 -7.32 -15.91
N GLY A 69 -0.62 -6.64 -16.26
CA GLY A 69 -0.15 -6.50 -17.64
C GLY A 69 0.15 -7.83 -18.32
N ALA A 70 0.75 -8.78 -17.60
CA ALA A 70 1.07 -10.10 -18.14
C ALA A 70 -0.13 -10.88 -18.66
N THR A 71 -1.34 -10.64 -18.13
CA THR A 71 -2.58 -11.31 -18.53
C THR A 71 -3.59 -10.39 -19.17
N GLY A 72 -3.36 -9.07 -19.14
CA GLY A 72 -4.33 -8.04 -19.56
C GLY A 72 -5.59 -8.01 -18.68
N GLN A 73 -5.56 -8.62 -17.50
CA GLN A 73 -6.71 -8.72 -16.61
C GLN A 73 -6.79 -7.59 -15.62
N THR A 74 -8.00 -7.21 -15.29
CA THR A 74 -8.32 -6.29 -14.20
C THR A 74 -9.07 -7.07 -13.13
N LEU A 75 -8.57 -6.99 -11.89
CA LEU A 75 -9.17 -7.62 -10.73
C LEU A 75 -9.68 -6.55 -9.78
N THR A 76 -10.93 -6.67 -9.36
CA THR A 76 -11.52 -5.77 -8.36
C THR A 76 -11.81 -6.55 -7.09
N SER A 77 -11.42 -5.98 -5.96
CA SER A 77 -11.74 -6.50 -4.64
C SER A 77 -12.31 -5.42 -3.74
N THR A 78 -13.17 -5.81 -2.82
CA THR A 78 -13.79 -4.91 -1.84
C THR A 78 -13.74 -5.52 -0.45
N GLY A 79 -13.78 -4.68 0.56
CA GLY A 79 -13.75 -5.12 1.95
C GLY A 79 -13.65 -3.97 2.93
N THR A 80 -13.11 -4.27 4.11
CA THR A 80 -12.90 -3.28 5.18
C THR A 80 -11.46 -3.31 5.66
N LEU A 81 -10.99 -2.18 6.14
CA LEU A 81 -9.74 -2.08 6.88
C LEU A 81 -9.96 -1.40 8.22
N GLU A 82 -9.20 -1.83 9.22
CA GLU A 82 -9.15 -1.21 10.53
C GLU A 82 -7.69 -1.00 10.92
N LEU A 83 -7.40 0.16 11.48
CA LEU A 83 -6.11 0.52 12.06
C LEU A 83 -6.34 1.00 13.47
N ASP A 84 -5.45 0.65 14.39
CA ASP A 84 -5.44 1.25 15.71
C ASP A 84 -4.13 2.00 16.00
N HIS A 85 -4.13 2.74 17.07
CA HIS A 85 -2.99 3.50 17.56
C HIS A 85 -1.81 2.60 17.96
N ALA A 86 -2.07 1.37 18.45
CA ALA A 86 -1.03 0.41 18.83
C ALA A 86 -0.32 -0.22 17.62
N GLY A 87 -0.76 0.10 16.41
CA GLY A 87 -0.19 -0.41 15.17
C GLY A 87 -0.82 -1.69 14.66
N ALA A 88 -1.89 -2.17 15.30
CA ALA A 88 -2.62 -3.29 14.76
C ALA A 88 -3.34 -2.86 13.48
N PHE A 89 -3.25 -3.73 12.48
CA PHE A 89 -3.88 -3.55 11.17
C PHE A 89 -4.69 -4.79 10.86
N LEU A 90 -5.96 -4.59 10.51
CA LEU A 90 -6.86 -5.63 10.07
C LEU A 90 -7.40 -5.26 8.69
N TRP A 91 -7.16 -6.14 7.73
CA TRP A 91 -7.68 -6.06 6.39
C TRP A 91 -8.61 -7.23 6.17
N THR A 92 -9.85 -6.97 5.82
CA THR A 92 -10.84 -8.01 5.52
C THR A 92 -11.36 -7.78 4.09
N GLN A 93 -10.86 -8.55 3.14
CA GLN A 93 -11.45 -8.63 1.81
C GLN A 93 -12.70 -9.50 1.87
N LEU A 94 -13.76 -9.09 1.21
CA LEU A 94 -15.03 -9.81 1.13
C LEU A 94 -15.31 -10.35 -0.28
N VAL A 95 -14.87 -9.62 -1.29
CA VAL A 95 -15.08 -9.94 -2.72
C VAL A 95 -13.71 -9.93 -3.41
N PRO A 96 -13.43 -10.87 -4.34
CA PRO A 96 -14.25 -11.98 -4.83
C PRO A 96 -14.32 -13.20 -3.90
N PHE A 97 -13.46 -13.29 -2.89
CA PHE A 97 -13.42 -14.32 -1.86
C PHE A 97 -12.97 -13.68 -0.53
N LYS A 98 -13.37 -14.31 0.58
CA LYS A 98 -13.03 -13.82 1.91
C LYS A 98 -11.55 -14.08 2.19
N GLN A 99 -10.85 -13.02 2.59
CA GLN A 99 -9.48 -13.08 3.05
C GLN A 99 -9.31 -12.10 4.21
N VAL A 100 -8.71 -12.56 5.28
CA VAL A 100 -8.40 -11.73 6.45
C VAL A 100 -6.89 -11.66 6.62
N VAL A 101 -6.37 -10.46 6.60
CA VAL A 101 -4.96 -10.15 6.91
C VAL A 101 -4.91 -9.39 8.21
N ARG A 102 -4.11 -9.86 9.14
CA ARG A 102 -3.92 -9.22 10.45
C ARG A 102 -2.45 -9.02 10.75
N LEU A 103 -2.12 -7.79 11.11
CA LEU A 103 -0.83 -7.42 11.69
C LEU A 103 -1.07 -7.02 13.13
N GLN A 104 -0.39 -7.66 14.08
CA GLN A 104 -0.54 -7.37 15.51
C GLN A 104 0.75 -7.72 16.26
N GLY A 105 1.36 -6.72 16.89
CA GLY A 105 2.68 -6.90 17.52
C GLY A 105 3.68 -7.43 16.48
N ASP A 106 4.42 -8.51 16.75
CA ASP A 106 5.37 -9.13 15.84
C ASP A 106 4.77 -10.26 14.99
N THR A 107 3.45 -10.32 14.87
CA THR A 107 2.72 -11.37 14.17
C THR A 107 1.97 -10.81 12.99
N PHE A 108 2.15 -11.45 11.84
CA PHE A 108 1.38 -11.26 10.62
C PHE A 108 0.65 -12.55 10.30
N SER A 109 -0.64 -12.50 10.06
CA SER A 109 -1.41 -13.68 9.69
C SER A 109 -2.30 -13.44 8.49
N ILE A 110 -2.49 -14.48 7.68
CA ILE A 110 -3.40 -14.51 6.55
C ILE A 110 -4.33 -15.69 6.71
N GLN A 111 -5.62 -15.45 6.53
CA GLN A 111 -6.65 -16.47 6.53
C GLN A 111 -7.49 -16.35 5.27
N TYR A 112 -7.72 -17.46 4.59
CA TYR A 112 -8.57 -17.57 3.42
C TYR A 112 -9.83 -18.34 3.78
N GLU A 113 -11.00 -17.77 3.49
CA GLU A 113 -12.29 -18.37 3.79
C GLU A 113 -12.34 -18.92 5.22
N ASP A 114 -12.64 -20.19 5.38
CA ASP A 114 -12.71 -20.89 6.68
C ASP A 114 -11.46 -21.75 6.98
N GLU A 115 -10.40 -21.60 6.15
CA GLU A 115 -9.13 -22.31 6.38
C GLU A 115 -8.40 -21.77 7.61
N PRO A 116 -7.54 -22.58 8.26
CA PRO A 116 -6.71 -22.11 9.36
C PRO A 116 -5.81 -20.94 8.90
N ALA A 117 -5.63 -19.95 9.77
CA ALA A 117 -4.75 -18.84 9.49
C ALA A 117 -3.29 -19.29 9.36
N GLU A 118 -2.63 -18.88 8.30
CA GLU A 118 -1.18 -18.97 8.16
C GLU A 118 -0.54 -17.82 8.96
N VAL A 119 0.34 -18.16 9.88
CA VAL A 119 0.99 -17.19 10.78
C VAL A 119 2.45 -17.03 10.39
N MET A 120 2.85 -15.80 10.17
CA MET A 120 4.22 -15.40 9.84
C MET A 120 4.72 -14.43 10.91
N THR A 121 5.99 -14.53 11.24
CA THR A 121 6.65 -13.60 12.18
C THR A 121 7.68 -12.78 11.44
N LYS A 122 8.08 -11.66 12.03
CA LYS A 122 9.20 -10.83 11.53
C LYS A 122 10.47 -11.65 11.31
N ALA A 123 10.73 -12.63 12.19
CA ALA A 123 11.90 -13.50 12.09
C ALA A 123 11.84 -14.49 10.93
N THR A 124 10.65 -15.03 10.62
CA THR A 124 10.47 -16.04 9.56
C THR A 124 10.22 -15.44 8.18
N HIS A 125 9.56 -14.27 8.12
CA HIS A 125 9.16 -13.60 6.87
C HIS A 125 9.44 -12.08 6.95
N PRO A 126 10.70 -11.65 7.07
CA PRO A 126 11.01 -10.24 7.31
C PRO A 126 10.54 -9.29 6.20
N ALA A 127 10.54 -9.72 4.93
CA ALA A 127 10.09 -8.90 3.81
C ALA A 127 8.56 -8.67 3.81
N VAL A 128 7.78 -9.71 4.13
CA VAL A 128 6.31 -9.62 4.24
C VAL A 128 5.94 -8.70 5.40
N TRP A 129 6.62 -8.89 6.52
CA TRP A 129 6.46 -8.03 7.69
C TRP A 129 6.73 -6.56 7.37
N ALA A 130 7.90 -6.26 6.79
CA ALA A 130 8.30 -4.89 6.44
C ALA A 130 7.30 -4.21 5.51
N ALA A 131 6.77 -4.92 4.53
CA ALA A 131 5.78 -4.39 3.61
C ALA A 131 4.43 -4.09 4.30
N ALA A 132 3.98 -4.97 5.20
CA ALA A 132 2.75 -4.75 5.96
C ALA A 132 2.89 -3.55 6.92
N GLU A 133 4.02 -3.46 7.63
CA GLU A 133 4.34 -2.34 8.52
C GLU A 133 4.40 -1.02 7.76
N MET A 134 5.02 -1.02 6.59
CA MET A 134 5.12 0.13 5.71
C MET A 134 3.75 0.59 5.21
N LEU A 135 2.90 -0.33 4.76
CA LEU A 135 1.54 -0.01 4.35
C LEU A 135 0.75 0.61 5.50
N ALA A 136 0.83 0.03 6.69
CA ALA A 136 0.21 0.58 7.88
C ALA A 136 0.76 1.97 8.23
N GLY A 137 2.06 2.20 8.07
CA GLY A 137 2.71 3.50 8.24
C GLY A 137 2.21 4.57 7.26
N VAL A 138 2.06 4.19 5.98
CA VAL A 138 1.47 5.06 4.96
C VAL A 138 0.04 5.44 5.33
N MET A 139 -0.76 4.47 5.76
CA MET A 139 -2.16 4.69 6.12
C MET A 139 -2.34 5.58 7.35
N ARG A 140 -1.39 5.53 8.30
CA ARG A 140 -1.35 6.42 9.48
C ARG A 140 -0.68 7.76 9.22
N LEU A 141 -0.07 7.93 8.05
CA LEU A 141 0.83 9.04 7.75
C LEU A 141 1.95 9.16 8.80
N ASP A 142 2.55 8.03 9.16
CA ASP A 142 3.70 7.98 10.07
C ASP A 142 4.92 8.58 9.36
N VAL A 143 5.22 9.84 9.68
CA VAL A 143 6.30 10.60 9.04
C VAL A 143 7.66 9.92 9.24
N ALA A 144 7.90 9.31 10.39
CA ALA A 144 9.17 8.62 10.65
C ALA A 144 9.33 7.44 9.68
N THR A 145 8.33 6.57 9.56
CA THR A 145 8.31 5.47 8.59
C THR A 145 8.42 5.97 7.16
N LEU A 146 7.65 7.02 6.80
CA LEU A 146 7.67 7.57 5.44
C LEU A 146 9.06 8.12 5.07
N THR A 147 9.65 8.95 5.92
CA THR A 147 10.95 9.59 5.64
C THR A 147 12.11 8.62 5.76
N GLN A 148 11.99 7.55 6.53
CA GLN A 148 12.98 6.48 6.60
C GLN A 148 13.07 5.71 5.30
N HIS A 149 11.95 5.27 4.74
CA HIS A 149 11.89 4.32 3.62
C HIS A 149 11.63 4.94 2.26
N PHE A 150 11.18 6.20 2.21
CA PHE A 150 10.84 6.87 0.96
C PHE A 150 11.53 8.24 0.84
N THR A 151 11.81 8.62 -0.39
CA THR A 151 11.87 10.03 -0.81
C THR A 151 10.51 10.41 -1.36
N GLY A 152 10.13 11.69 -1.34
CA GLY A 152 8.80 12.01 -1.84
C GLY A 152 8.55 13.49 -2.04
N THR A 153 7.54 13.77 -2.86
CA THR A 153 7.01 15.12 -3.07
C THR A 153 5.62 15.21 -2.47
N LEU A 154 5.27 16.39 -1.96
CA LEU A 154 3.96 16.69 -1.42
C LEU A 154 3.38 17.89 -2.17
N LYS A 155 2.15 17.74 -2.67
CA LYS A 155 1.40 18.80 -3.35
C LYS A 155 0.05 18.97 -2.67
N GLU A 156 -0.30 20.20 -2.36
CA GLU A 156 -1.67 20.55 -1.95
C GLU A 156 -2.52 20.83 -3.18
N ASP A 157 -3.81 20.48 -3.11
CA ASP A 157 -4.75 20.77 -4.16
C ASP A 157 -5.12 22.27 -4.11
N PRO A 158 -4.85 23.06 -5.15
CA PRO A 158 -5.13 24.49 -5.14
C PRO A 158 -6.64 24.80 -5.16
N VAL A 159 -7.48 23.87 -5.60
CA VAL A 159 -8.93 24.04 -5.71
C VAL A 159 -9.64 23.50 -4.47
N LYS A 160 -9.27 22.30 -4.05
CA LYS A 160 -9.87 21.63 -2.89
C LYS A 160 -9.00 21.83 -1.66
N LYS A 161 -9.23 22.96 -0.95
CA LYS A 161 -8.49 23.28 0.27
C LYS A 161 -8.45 22.11 1.25
N GLY A 162 -7.24 21.81 1.73
CA GLY A 162 -7.00 20.73 2.68
C GLY A 162 -6.73 19.37 2.03
N SER A 163 -7.01 19.19 0.75
CA SER A 163 -6.63 17.98 0.02
C SER A 163 -5.16 18.04 -0.40
N TRP A 164 -4.53 16.89 -0.39
CA TRP A 164 -3.11 16.74 -0.72
C TRP A 164 -2.85 15.46 -1.49
N THR A 165 -1.74 15.43 -2.21
CA THR A 165 -1.20 14.26 -2.88
C THR A 165 0.28 14.17 -2.61
N ALA A 166 0.72 13.02 -2.15
CA ALA A 166 2.12 12.66 -1.97
C ALA A 166 2.52 11.63 -3.02
N THR A 167 3.68 11.84 -3.66
CA THR A 167 4.32 10.85 -4.53
C THR A 167 5.56 10.37 -3.82
N LEU A 168 5.64 9.08 -3.54
CA LEU A 168 6.66 8.41 -2.73
C LEU A 168 7.45 7.44 -3.59
N GLU A 169 8.77 7.54 -3.53
CA GLU A 169 9.71 6.63 -4.19
C GLU A 169 10.49 5.86 -3.12
N PRO A 170 10.41 4.52 -3.08
CA PRO A 170 11.17 3.72 -2.13
C PRO A 170 12.67 3.93 -2.30
N LYS A 171 13.40 4.07 -1.19
CA LYS A 171 14.86 4.23 -1.18
C LYS A 171 15.58 2.91 -1.45
N GLU A 172 15.06 1.81 -0.88
CA GLU A 172 15.67 0.50 -1.02
C GLU A 172 15.27 -0.19 -2.32
N ALA A 173 16.25 -0.80 -3.01
CA ALA A 173 16.05 -1.42 -4.31
C ALA A 173 14.96 -2.52 -4.30
N HIS A 174 14.92 -3.34 -3.25
CA HIS A 174 13.95 -4.42 -3.12
C HIS A 174 12.52 -3.87 -2.94
N LEU A 175 12.35 -2.77 -2.20
CA LEU A 175 11.06 -2.09 -2.05
C LEU A 175 10.62 -1.41 -3.34
N LYS A 176 11.57 -0.86 -4.09
CA LYS A 176 11.29 -0.26 -5.40
C LYS A 176 10.78 -1.28 -6.40
N GLN A 177 11.35 -2.49 -6.41
CA GLN A 177 10.86 -3.59 -7.25
C GLN A 177 9.46 -4.04 -6.85
N LEU A 178 9.14 -3.96 -5.57
CA LEU A 178 7.90 -4.45 -4.99
C LEU A 178 6.75 -3.45 -5.14
N LEU A 179 6.99 -2.20 -4.78
CA LEU A 179 5.97 -1.16 -4.66
C LEU A 179 5.98 -0.21 -5.88
N GLY A 180 7.14 -0.04 -6.49
CA GLY A 180 7.35 1.01 -7.49
C GLY A 180 7.06 2.39 -6.92
N THR A 181 6.52 3.28 -7.73
CA THR A 181 6.04 4.58 -7.26
C THR A 181 4.74 4.41 -6.50
N VAL A 182 4.66 5.02 -5.33
CA VAL A 182 3.44 5.03 -4.50
C VAL A 182 2.87 6.44 -4.46
N VAL A 183 1.64 6.60 -4.90
CA VAL A 183 0.90 7.87 -4.83
C VAL A 183 -0.18 7.75 -3.77
N VAL A 184 -0.15 8.65 -2.79
CA VAL A 184 -1.11 8.69 -1.69
C VAL A 184 -1.84 10.03 -1.73
N SER A 185 -3.13 10.02 -1.56
CA SER A 185 -3.93 11.24 -1.51
C SER A 185 -4.95 11.21 -0.37
N GLY A 186 -5.30 12.39 0.11
CA GLY A 186 -6.24 12.51 1.22
C GLY A 186 -6.55 13.96 1.60
N ASP A 187 -7.15 14.10 2.77
CA ASP A 187 -7.45 15.38 3.42
C ASP A 187 -6.96 15.36 4.89
N THR A 188 -7.82 15.07 5.85
CA THR A 188 -7.47 14.79 7.26
C THR A 188 -7.24 13.31 7.53
N VAL A 189 -7.39 12.48 6.51
CA VAL A 189 -7.09 11.04 6.48
C VAL A 189 -6.66 10.65 5.06
N VAL A 190 -6.03 9.49 4.92
CA VAL A 190 -5.78 8.90 3.59
C VAL A 190 -7.10 8.51 2.96
N ARG A 191 -7.30 8.87 1.69
CA ARG A 191 -8.50 8.57 0.90
C ARG A 191 -8.25 7.58 -0.21
N ALA A 192 -7.06 7.64 -0.78
CA ALA A 192 -6.68 6.74 -1.85
C ALA A 192 -5.17 6.53 -1.88
N PHE A 193 -4.77 5.39 -2.40
CA PHE A 193 -3.39 5.16 -2.78
C PHE A 193 -3.28 4.33 -4.07
N THR A 194 -2.20 4.56 -4.79
CA THR A 194 -1.86 3.84 -6.01
C THR A 194 -0.43 3.34 -5.89
N MET A 195 -0.17 2.11 -6.31
CA MET A 195 1.17 1.56 -6.46
C MET A 195 1.39 1.13 -7.89
N THR A 196 2.57 1.46 -8.41
CA THR A 196 2.95 1.17 -9.79
C THR A 196 4.34 0.55 -9.79
N PRO A 197 4.46 -0.77 -9.47
CA PRO A 197 5.75 -1.45 -9.42
C PRO A 197 6.48 -1.46 -10.77
N ASN A 198 5.73 -1.45 -11.85
CA ASN A 198 6.22 -1.31 -13.23
C ASN A 198 5.08 -0.77 -14.13
N PRO A 199 5.37 -0.37 -15.39
CA PRO A 199 4.37 0.23 -16.26
C PRO A 199 3.15 -0.66 -16.59
N GLU A 200 3.32 -1.98 -16.46
CA GLU A 200 2.29 -2.96 -16.81
C GLU A 200 1.38 -3.32 -15.62
N ASN A 201 1.87 -3.10 -14.40
CA ASN A 201 1.16 -3.48 -13.19
C ASN A 201 0.85 -2.24 -12.36
N ARG A 202 -0.41 -2.11 -11.99
CA ARG A 202 -0.89 -1.01 -11.16
C ARG A 202 -1.93 -1.52 -10.17
N THR A 203 -1.87 -1.02 -8.97
CA THR A 203 -2.90 -1.25 -7.96
C THR A 203 -3.41 0.10 -7.48
N GLU A 204 -4.69 0.29 -7.55
CA GLU A 204 -5.37 1.46 -6.97
C GLU A 204 -6.28 1.01 -5.84
N MET A 205 -6.32 1.77 -4.75
CA MET A 205 -7.28 1.59 -3.69
C MET A 205 -7.89 2.93 -3.31
N THR A 206 -9.20 2.91 -3.14
CA THR A 206 -9.98 4.03 -2.60
C THR A 206 -10.65 3.61 -1.30
N LEU A 207 -10.72 4.55 -0.35
CA LEU A 207 -11.38 4.37 0.94
C LEU A 207 -12.67 5.17 0.98
N SER A 208 -13.72 4.53 1.46
CA SER A 208 -15.05 5.11 1.71
C SER A 208 -15.51 4.79 3.14
N ASP A 209 -16.59 5.39 3.56
CA ASP A 209 -17.23 5.16 4.87
C ASP A 209 -16.21 5.21 6.02
N ILE A 210 -15.36 6.25 5.99
CA ILE A 210 -14.24 6.37 6.91
C ILE A 210 -14.73 6.89 8.26
N GLU A 211 -14.54 6.08 9.30
CA GLU A 211 -14.77 6.42 10.69
C GLU A 211 -13.44 6.62 11.40
N VAL A 212 -13.29 7.71 12.14
CA VAL A 212 -12.05 8.06 12.86
C VAL A 212 -12.36 8.38 14.31
N VAL A 213 -11.64 7.75 15.23
CA VAL A 213 -11.59 8.10 16.65
C VAL A 213 -10.28 8.85 16.91
N ARG A 214 -10.38 10.04 17.52
CA ARG A 214 -9.26 10.91 17.91
C ARG A 214 -9.16 11.06 19.41
#